data_f7acf0d2d18c6f6595d1a0a2e82fd4da
#
_entry.id   f7acf0d2d18c6f6595d1a0a2e82fd4da
#
_cell.length_a   1.000
_cell.length_b   1.000
_cell.length_c   1.000
_cell.angle_alpha   90.00
_cell.angle_beta   90.00
_cell.angle_gamma   90.00
#
_symmetry.space_group_name_H-M   'P 1'
#
loop_
_entity.id
_entity.type
_entity.pdbx_description
1 polymer ?
#
loop_
_entity_poly.entity_id
_entity_poly.type
_entity_poly.pdbx_seq_one_letter_code
_entity_poly.pdbx_strand_id
1 'polypeptide(L)'
;IRHIEEKDQQQLAHVIRSVFEEYGAPLVNTVYDDPRTEHIFDAMAGKNAGYLVVADDGGVQGGCGYYPTEGLPDGYAELVKFYLSPLVRGQGNGSVLFSQAIEGARRAGYSHLYIESFPQFSDAVAMYERHGFRHIPQRLGDSGHTATTIFMVKEL
;
A
#
# COMPACT_ATOMS: atom_id res chain seq x y z
N ILE A 1 15.27 4.34 -1.19
CA ILE A 1 14.15 3.89 -0.32
C ILE A 1 14.51 4.21 1.12
N ARG A 2 13.60 4.82 1.83
CA ARG A 2 13.75 5.13 3.26
C ARG A 2 12.39 5.10 3.97
N HIS A 3 12.39 5.18 5.29
CA HIS A 3 11.15 5.37 6.03
C HIS A 3 10.52 6.72 5.72
N ILE A 4 9.19 6.76 5.79
CA ILE A 4 8.42 7.99 5.61
C ILE A 4 8.75 8.99 6.72
N GLU A 5 8.77 10.28 6.38
CA GLU A 5 8.89 11.40 7.30
C GLU A 5 7.65 12.27 7.23
N GLU A 6 7.39 13.05 8.27
CA GLU A 6 6.21 13.93 8.34
C GLU A 6 6.08 14.85 7.13
N LYS A 7 7.21 15.42 6.68
CA LYS A 7 7.27 16.31 5.51
C LYS A 7 6.85 15.68 4.19
N ASP A 8 6.82 14.34 4.11
CA ASP A 8 6.51 13.60 2.87
C ASP A 8 5.00 13.53 2.60
N GLN A 9 4.16 13.74 3.60
CA GLN A 9 2.74 13.38 3.56
C GLN A 9 1.98 14.02 2.41
N GLN A 10 2.16 15.30 2.17
CA GLN A 10 1.40 16.02 1.13
C GLN A 10 1.81 15.57 -0.27
N GLN A 11 3.11 15.47 -0.52
CA GLN A 11 3.60 15.05 -1.83
C GLN A 11 3.24 13.59 -2.11
N LEU A 12 3.32 12.72 -1.12
CA LEU A 12 2.91 11.32 -1.24
C LEU A 12 1.42 11.21 -1.58
N ALA A 13 0.55 11.97 -0.92
CA ALA A 13 -0.87 12.01 -1.23
C ALA A 13 -1.13 12.45 -2.68
N HIS A 14 -0.39 13.44 -3.15
CA HIS A 14 -0.47 13.89 -4.54
C HIS A 14 -0.07 12.78 -5.51
N VAL A 15 1.02 12.09 -5.25
CA VAL A 15 1.47 10.95 -6.09
C VAL A 15 0.40 9.86 -6.13
N ILE A 16 -0.14 9.47 -4.98
CA ILE A 16 -1.18 8.44 -4.88
C ILE A 16 -2.41 8.81 -5.72
N ARG A 17 -2.90 10.03 -5.57
CA ARG A 17 -4.07 10.51 -6.32
C ARG A 17 -3.81 10.58 -7.82
N SER A 18 -2.62 11.00 -8.21
CA SER A 18 -2.22 11.03 -9.62
C SER A 18 -2.20 9.63 -10.24
N VAL A 19 -1.79 8.61 -9.50
CA VAL A 19 -1.80 7.22 -9.97
C VAL A 19 -3.23 6.73 -10.17
N PHE A 20 -4.17 7.05 -9.26
CA PHE A 20 -5.59 6.72 -9.44
C PHE A 20 -6.15 7.34 -10.72
N GLU A 21 -5.86 8.60 -10.97
CA GLU A 21 -6.32 9.31 -12.18
C GLU A 21 -5.69 8.70 -13.44
N GLU A 22 -4.40 8.41 -13.41
CA GLU A 22 -3.66 7.81 -14.53
C GLU A 22 -4.27 6.48 -14.98
N TYR A 23 -4.62 5.61 -14.02
CA TYR A 23 -5.16 4.27 -14.32
C TYR A 23 -6.68 4.23 -14.44
N GLY A 24 -7.37 5.34 -14.22
CA GLY A 24 -8.82 5.37 -14.28
C GLY A 24 -9.50 4.53 -13.17
N ALA A 25 -8.84 4.39 -12.03
CA ALA A 25 -9.39 3.66 -10.90
C ALA A 25 -10.55 4.42 -10.25
N PRO A 26 -11.46 3.73 -9.53
CA PRO A 26 -12.56 4.38 -8.84
C PRO A 26 -12.08 5.44 -7.84
N LEU A 27 -12.73 6.61 -7.85
CA LEU A 27 -12.33 7.75 -7.03
C LEU A 27 -13.15 7.92 -5.74
N VAL A 28 -14.28 7.21 -5.63
CA VAL A 28 -15.19 7.31 -4.49
C VAL A 28 -15.14 6.02 -3.67
N ASN A 29 -15.10 6.15 -2.36
CA ASN A 29 -14.94 5.05 -1.40
C ASN A 29 -13.64 4.27 -1.61
N THR A 30 -12.58 5.00 -1.91
CA THR A 30 -11.22 4.47 -2.15
C THR A 30 -10.19 5.27 -1.36
N VAL A 31 -8.93 4.92 -1.51
CA VAL A 31 -7.80 5.72 -1.00
C VAL A 31 -7.84 7.14 -1.56
N TYR A 32 -8.33 7.33 -2.79
CA TYR A 32 -8.34 8.64 -3.45
C TYR A 32 -9.12 9.70 -2.67
N ASP A 33 -10.34 9.39 -2.22
CA ASP A 33 -11.20 10.34 -1.50
C ASP A 33 -11.09 10.23 0.03
N ASP A 34 -10.23 9.36 0.53
CA ASP A 34 -9.99 9.20 1.96
C ASP A 34 -9.09 10.33 2.47
N PRO A 35 -9.58 11.18 3.41
CA PRO A 35 -8.77 12.26 3.97
C PRO A 35 -7.51 11.75 4.73
N ARG A 36 -7.51 10.49 5.20
CA ARG A 36 -6.33 9.90 5.85
C ARG A 36 -5.14 9.73 4.91
N THR A 37 -5.36 9.77 3.59
CA THR A 37 -4.30 9.69 2.59
C THR A 37 -3.29 10.85 2.72
N GLU A 38 -3.69 11.97 3.28
CA GLU A 38 -2.81 13.11 3.56
C GLU A 38 -2.06 12.98 4.90
N HIS A 39 -2.33 11.93 5.66
CA HIS A 39 -1.82 11.73 7.03
C HIS A 39 -1.20 10.36 7.24
N ILE A 40 -0.51 9.82 6.23
CA ILE A 40 0.04 8.45 6.29
C ILE A 40 1.10 8.34 7.39
N PHE A 41 1.99 9.33 7.52
CA PHE A 41 2.99 9.33 8.59
C PHE A 41 2.32 9.34 9.97
N ASP A 42 1.34 10.21 10.16
CA ASP A 42 0.63 10.33 11.43
C ASP A 42 -0.13 9.05 11.77
N ALA A 43 -0.70 8.38 10.77
CA ALA A 43 -1.44 7.13 10.96
C ALA A 43 -0.55 5.99 11.45
N MET A 44 0.74 5.98 11.13
CA MET A 44 1.68 4.94 11.56
C MET A 44 2.10 5.10 13.03
N ALA A 45 2.00 6.31 13.58
CA ALA A 45 2.48 6.62 14.92
C ALA A 45 1.75 5.81 15.99
N GLY A 46 2.49 5.19 16.91
CA GLY A 46 1.93 4.40 18.00
C GLY A 46 1.28 3.08 17.57
N LYS A 47 1.42 2.69 16.30
CA LYS A 47 0.91 1.43 15.77
C LYS A 47 2.07 0.49 15.43
N ASN A 48 1.78 -0.82 15.42
CA ASN A 48 2.72 -1.80 14.85
C ASN A 48 2.63 -1.77 13.33
N ALA A 49 3.08 -0.67 12.75
CA ALA A 49 2.93 -0.31 11.34
C ALA A 49 4.23 0.29 10.82
N GLY A 50 4.41 0.26 9.51
CA GLY A 50 5.54 0.88 8.87
C GLY A 50 5.24 1.28 7.44
N TYR A 51 5.89 2.34 6.97
CA TYR A 51 5.74 2.81 5.60
C TYR A 51 7.09 3.26 5.05
N LEU A 52 7.41 2.76 3.87
CA LEU A 52 8.64 3.09 3.15
C LEU A 52 8.29 3.95 1.94
N VAL A 53 9.17 4.89 1.60
CA VAL A 53 9.01 5.74 0.43
C VAL A 53 10.20 5.61 -0.51
N VAL A 54 9.94 5.80 -1.79
CA VAL A 54 10.95 6.05 -2.81
C VAL A 54 11.06 7.55 -2.95
N ALA A 55 12.24 8.10 -2.73
CA ALA A 55 12.49 9.53 -2.83
C ALA A 55 13.74 9.80 -3.68
N ASP A 56 13.71 10.89 -4.44
CA ASP A 56 14.81 11.42 -5.22
C ASP A 56 14.99 12.92 -4.94
N ASP A 57 15.78 13.61 -5.78
CA ASP A 57 16.00 15.06 -5.65
C ASP A 57 14.72 15.87 -5.82
N GLY A 58 13.71 15.32 -6.50
CA GLY A 58 12.38 15.92 -6.66
C GLY A 58 11.44 15.65 -5.47
N GLY A 59 11.88 14.89 -4.48
CA GLY A 59 11.09 14.51 -3.32
C GLY A 59 10.52 13.10 -3.40
N VAL A 60 9.40 12.85 -2.73
CA VAL A 60 8.78 11.52 -2.65
C VAL A 60 8.08 11.18 -3.97
N GLN A 61 8.36 9.97 -4.48
CA GLN A 61 7.81 9.45 -5.75
C GLN A 61 6.88 8.24 -5.54
N GLY A 62 6.61 7.87 -4.32
CA GLY A 62 5.71 6.77 -3.99
C GLY A 62 6.13 6.03 -2.74
N GLY A 63 5.42 4.95 -2.44
CA GLY A 63 5.70 4.19 -1.24
C GLY A 63 4.87 2.92 -1.11
N CYS A 64 5.11 2.22 -0.01
CA CYS A 64 4.39 1.00 0.38
C CYS A 64 4.58 0.77 1.88
N GLY A 65 3.56 0.26 2.54
CA GLY A 65 3.65 -0.04 3.95
C GLY A 65 2.77 -1.20 4.39
N TYR A 66 2.76 -1.44 5.69
CA TYR A 66 1.88 -2.41 6.35
C TYR A 66 1.21 -1.75 7.56
N TYR A 67 -0.01 -2.15 7.86
CA TYR A 67 -0.84 -1.50 8.87
C TYR A 67 -1.80 -2.51 9.52
N PRO A 68 -2.03 -2.43 10.84
CA PRO A 68 -2.97 -3.31 11.54
C PRO A 68 -4.41 -2.84 11.32
N THR A 69 -4.92 -3.01 10.12
CA THR A 69 -6.27 -2.59 9.76
C THR A 69 -7.32 -3.28 10.65
N GLU A 70 -8.27 -2.50 11.14
CA GLU A 70 -9.31 -2.96 12.04
C GLU A 70 -10.13 -4.08 11.43
N GLY A 71 -10.48 -5.06 12.24
CA GLY A 71 -11.32 -6.18 11.85
C GLY A 71 -10.60 -7.30 11.10
N LEU A 72 -9.29 -7.18 10.83
CA LEU A 72 -8.52 -8.29 10.28
C LEU A 72 -8.38 -9.42 11.31
N PRO A 73 -8.23 -10.68 10.87
CA PRO A 73 -7.92 -11.78 11.79
C PRO A 73 -6.63 -11.52 12.58
N ASP A 74 -6.50 -12.14 13.74
CA ASP A 74 -5.30 -12.04 14.55
C ASP A 74 -4.05 -12.42 13.75
N GLY A 75 -2.98 -11.65 13.90
CA GLY A 75 -1.72 -11.85 13.20
C GLY A 75 -1.67 -11.32 11.77
N TYR A 76 -2.76 -10.75 11.26
CA TYR A 76 -2.81 -10.15 9.93
C TYR A 76 -2.50 -8.66 9.99
N ALA A 77 -1.77 -8.18 8.99
CA ALA A 77 -1.71 -6.76 8.63
C ALA A 77 -2.17 -6.57 7.18
N GLU A 78 -2.61 -5.37 6.85
CA GLU A 78 -2.87 -4.98 5.47
C GLU A 78 -1.61 -4.38 4.88
N LEU A 79 -1.22 -4.82 3.67
CA LEU A 79 -0.22 -4.13 2.88
C LEU A 79 -0.92 -2.94 2.22
N VAL A 80 -0.46 -1.73 2.55
CA VAL A 80 -1.21 -0.52 2.25
C VAL A 80 -0.47 0.41 1.30
N LYS A 81 -1.24 1.05 0.45
CA LYS A 81 -0.86 2.24 -0.33
C LYS A 81 0.44 2.04 -1.12
N PHE A 82 0.48 0.95 -1.89
CA PHE A 82 1.58 0.67 -2.81
C PHE A 82 1.34 1.41 -4.13
N TYR A 83 1.97 2.55 -4.28
CA TYR A 83 1.86 3.41 -5.47
C TYR A 83 3.20 4.02 -5.81
N LEU A 84 3.52 4.09 -7.11
CA LEU A 84 4.74 4.71 -7.63
C LEU A 84 4.42 5.67 -8.76
N SER A 85 5.03 6.85 -8.74
CA SER A 85 5.06 7.78 -9.86
C SER A 85 5.67 7.12 -11.10
N PRO A 86 5.20 7.46 -12.31
CA PRO A 86 5.82 6.99 -13.55
C PRO A 86 7.33 7.23 -13.63
N LEU A 87 7.82 8.27 -12.96
CA LEU A 87 9.25 8.67 -12.99
C LEU A 87 10.19 7.60 -12.41
N VAL A 88 9.69 6.75 -11.54
CA VAL A 88 10.51 5.74 -10.82
C VAL A 88 10.10 4.31 -11.14
N ARG A 89 9.18 4.11 -12.08
CA ARG A 89 8.77 2.77 -12.54
C ARG A 89 9.78 2.20 -13.52
N GLY A 90 9.79 0.87 -13.66
CA GLY A 90 10.64 0.17 -14.63
C GLY A 90 12.12 0.14 -14.28
N GLN A 91 12.48 0.49 -13.04
CA GLN A 91 13.85 0.55 -12.54
C GLN A 91 14.10 -0.44 -11.39
N GLY A 92 13.16 -1.33 -11.12
CA GLY A 92 13.23 -2.27 -10.02
C GLY A 92 12.77 -1.72 -8.66
N ASN A 93 12.47 -0.45 -8.56
CA ASN A 93 12.06 0.20 -7.30
C ASN A 93 10.81 -0.45 -6.69
N GLY A 94 9.83 -0.79 -7.50
CA GLY A 94 8.58 -1.40 -7.03
C GLY A 94 8.82 -2.74 -6.35
N SER A 95 9.59 -3.61 -6.97
CA SER A 95 9.91 -4.94 -6.43
C SER A 95 10.70 -4.86 -5.13
N VAL A 96 11.69 -3.98 -5.07
CA VAL A 96 12.51 -3.79 -3.87
C VAL A 96 11.66 -3.21 -2.74
N LEU A 97 10.90 -2.17 -3.02
CA LEU A 97 10.01 -1.52 -2.04
C LEU A 97 9.00 -2.50 -1.46
N PHE A 98 8.37 -3.28 -2.34
CA PHE A 98 7.37 -4.28 -1.97
C PHE A 98 7.98 -5.37 -1.08
N SER A 99 9.15 -5.90 -1.47
CA SER A 99 9.86 -6.91 -0.69
C SER A 99 10.28 -6.39 0.68
N GLN A 100 10.73 -5.15 0.77
CA GLN A 100 11.11 -4.54 2.05
C GLN A 100 9.89 -4.30 2.95
N ALA A 101 8.74 -3.94 2.40
CA ALA A 101 7.50 -3.81 3.17
C ALA A 101 7.04 -5.16 3.74
N ILE A 102 7.10 -6.23 2.93
CA ILE A 102 6.79 -7.59 3.37
C ILE A 102 7.73 -8.01 4.51
N GLU A 103 9.02 -7.78 4.36
CA GLU A 103 10.01 -8.12 5.40
C GLU A 103 9.78 -7.30 6.67
N GLY A 104 9.42 -6.03 6.54
CA GLY A 104 9.04 -5.18 7.66
C GLY A 104 7.88 -5.75 8.46
N ALA A 105 6.84 -6.20 7.77
CA ALA A 105 5.70 -6.85 8.40
C ALA A 105 6.08 -8.15 9.12
N ARG A 106 6.93 -8.96 8.49
CA ARG A 106 7.44 -10.20 9.11
C ARG A 106 8.20 -9.90 10.39
N ARG A 107 9.10 -8.93 10.39
CA ARG A 107 9.86 -8.51 11.58
C ARG A 107 8.97 -7.92 12.66
N ALA A 108 7.87 -7.28 12.27
CA ALA A 108 6.88 -6.75 13.20
C ALA A 108 6.05 -7.85 13.89
N GLY A 109 6.21 -9.12 13.49
CA GLY A 109 5.54 -10.25 14.12
C GLY A 109 4.25 -10.69 13.44
N TYR A 110 3.90 -10.11 12.29
CA TYR A 110 2.71 -10.54 11.55
C TYR A 110 2.93 -11.90 10.88
N SER A 111 1.88 -12.69 10.82
CA SER A 111 1.89 -14.02 10.17
C SER A 111 1.34 -13.98 8.76
N HIS A 112 0.52 -12.99 8.45
CA HIS A 112 -0.15 -12.86 7.14
C HIS A 112 -0.21 -11.40 6.71
N LEU A 113 -0.19 -11.18 5.40
CA LEU A 113 -0.51 -9.89 4.78
C LEU A 113 -1.75 -10.02 3.92
N TYR A 114 -2.60 -9.01 3.99
CA TYR A 114 -3.82 -8.85 3.23
C TYR A 114 -3.72 -7.65 2.31
N ILE A 115 -4.26 -7.75 1.10
CA ILE A 115 -4.26 -6.67 0.11
C ILE A 115 -5.68 -6.48 -0.43
N GLU A 116 -6.06 -5.22 -0.61
CA GLU A 116 -7.21 -4.80 -1.41
C GLU A 116 -6.74 -4.06 -2.65
N SER A 117 -7.36 -4.32 -3.79
CA SER A 117 -6.98 -3.71 -5.06
C SER A 117 -8.16 -3.61 -6.04
N PHE A 118 -7.84 -3.15 -7.24
CA PHE A 118 -8.77 -2.97 -8.35
C PHE A 118 -8.21 -3.62 -9.63
N PRO A 119 -9.08 -4.04 -10.56
CA PRO A 119 -8.63 -4.58 -11.86
C PRO A 119 -7.79 -3.58 -12.67
N GLN A 120 -8.01 -2.28 -12.50
CA GLN A 120 -7.23 -1.23 -13.17
C GLN A 120 -5.75 -1.26 -12.83
N PHE A 121 -5.39 -1.75 -11.65
CA PHE A 121 -4.00 -1.91 -11.21
C PHE A 121 -3.45 -3.31 -11.54
N SER A 122 -3.68 -3.78 -12.77
CA SER A 122 -3.35 -5.15 -13.18
C SER A 122 -1.87 -5.50 -13.05
N ASP A 123 -0.96 -4.55 -13.30
CA ASP A 123 0.48 -4.79 -13.16
C ASP A 123 0.86 -5.02 -11.69
N ALA A 124 0.26 -4.26 -10.78
CA ALA A 124 0.47 -4.46 -9.35
C ALA A 124 -0.09 -5.81 -8.89
N VAL A 125 -1.29 -6.16 -9.32
CA VAL A 125 -1.92 -7.46 -9.00
C VAL A 125 -1.04 -8.62 -9.49
N ALA A 126 -0.51 -8.55 -10.71
CA ALA A 126 0.41 -9.55 -11.24
C ALA A 126 1.69 -9.67 -10.39
N MET A 127 2.21 -8.55 -9.90
CA MET A 127 3.35 -8.55 -8.98
C MET A 127 3.00 -9.20 -7.63
N TYR A 128 1.81 -8.95 -7.10
CA TYR A 128 1.34 -9.59 -5.87
C TYR A 128 1.30 -11.11 -6.03
N GLU A 129 0.77 -11.59 -7.15
CA GLU A 129 0.74 -13.02 -7.47
C GLU A 129 2.15 -13.62 -7.54
N ARG A 130 3.09 -12.94 -8.19
CA ARG A 130 4.50 -13.38 -8.26
C ARG A 130 5.17 -13.45 -6.89
N HIS A 131 4.73 -12.63 -5.93
CA HIS A 131 5.24 -12.64 -4.55
C HIS A 131 4.49 -13.61 -3.64
N GLY A 132 3.63 -14.47 -4.19
CA GLY A 132 2.96 -15.52 -3.44
C GLY A 132 1.64 -15.13 -2.79
N PHE A 133 1.10 -13.96 -3.12
CA PHE A 133 -0.27 -13.61 -2.73
C PHE A 133 -1.25 -14.44 -3.54
N ARG A 134 -2.29 -14.94 -2.89
CA ARG A 134 -3.39 -15.65 -3.53
C ARG A 134 -4.70 -14.88 -3.40
N HIS A 135 -5.53 -14.98 -4.42
CA HIS A 135 -6.87 -14.38 -4.39
C HIS A 135 -7.76 -15.09 -3.38
N ILE A 136 -8.57 -14.30 -2.67
CA ILE A 136 -9.65 -14.78 -1.80
C ILE A 136 -10.97 -14.16 -2.24
N PRO A 137 -12.11 -14.85 -2.01
CA PRO A 137 -13.40 -14.41 -2.56
C PRO A 137 -14.05 -13.24 -1.82
N GLN A 138 -13.63 -12.94 -0.59
CA GLN A 138 -14.30 -11.97 0.27
C GLN A 138 -13.31 -11.02 0.92
N ARG A 139 -13.78 -9.80 1.16
CA ARG A 139 -13.08 -8.80 1.96
C ARG A 139 -12.81 -9.32 3.38
N LEU A 140 -11.63 -9.03 3.89
CA LEU A 140 -11.29 -9.17 5.30
C LEU A 140 -11.19 -7.78 5.94
N GLY A 141 -11.62 -7.67 7.19
CA GLY A 141 -11.49 -6.44 7.95
C GLY A 141 -12.32 -5.27 7.43
N ASP A 142 -12.00 -4.10 7.95
CA ASP A 142 -12.70 -2.85 7.65
C ASP A 142 -11.68 -1.75 7.32
N SER A 143 -11.22 -1.73 6.07
CA SER A 143 -10.30 -0.69 5.58
C SER A 143 -10.99 0.66 5.36
N GLY A 144 -12.32 0.66 5.28
CA GLY A 144 -13.10 1.82 4.88
C GLY A 144 -13.14 2.07 3.36
N HIS A 145 -12.39 1.31 2.57
CA HIS A 145 -12.34 1.46 1.11
C HIS A 145 -13.27 0.44 0.44
N THR A 146 -14.58 0.71 0.49
CA THR A 146 -15.62 -0.24 0.10
C THR A 146 -15.72 -0.50 -1.40
N ALA A 147 -15.06 0.30 -2.25
CA ALA A 147 -15.10 0.13 -3.70
C ALA A 147 -14.11 -0.92 -4.21
N THR A 148 -13.15 -1.38 -3.41
CA THR A 148 -12.20 -2.42 -3.82
C THR A 148 -12.89 -3.73 -4.14
N THR A 149 -12.41 -4.44 -5.17
CA THR A 149 -13.02 -5.69 -5.66
C THR A 149 -12.06 -6.87 -5.74
N ILE A 150 -10.76 -6.62 -5.54
CA ILE A 150 -9.73 -7.67 -5.50
C ILE A 150 -9.23 -7.78 -4.07
N PHE A 151 -9.21 -9.00 -3.54
CA PHE A 151 -8.75 -9.30 -2.19
C PHE A 151 -7.73 -10.44 -2.27
N MET A 152 -6.58 -10.27 -1.63
CA MET A 152 -5.49 -11.23 -1.69
C MET A 152 -4.85 -11.40 -0.32
N VAL A 153 -4.28 -12.58 -0.08
CA VAL A 153 -3.59 -12.92 1.18
C VAL A 153 -2.29 -13.67 0.90
N LYS A 154 -1.29 -13.40 1.70
CA LYS A 154 -0.02 -14.12 1.74
C LYS A 154 0.31 -14.53 3.18
N GLU A 155 0.71 -15.78 3.37
CA GLU A 155 1.35 -16.25 4.60
C GLU A 155 2.82 -15.82 4.61
N LEU A 156 3.29 -15.27 5.72
CA LEU A 156 4.66 -14.77 5.87
C LEU A 156 5.64 -15.80 6.42
#